data_6ddbf171c1266c5d7eccc6c6657a3109
#
_entry.id   6ddbf171c1266c5d7eccc6c6657a3109
#
_cell.length_a   1.000
_cell.length_b   1.000
_cell.length_c   1.000
_cell.angle_alpha   90.00
_cell.angle_beta   90.00
_cell.angle_gamma   90.00
#
_symmetry.space_group_name_H-M   'P 1'
#
loop_
_entity.id
_entity.type
_entity.pdbx_description
1 polymer ?
#
loop_
_entity_poly.entity_id
_entity_poly.type
_entity_poly.pdbx_seq_one_letter_code
_entity_poly.pdbx_strand_id
1 'polypeptide(L)'
;FTVTSSKANVIESLGNQPALSRLQDLFNSLSEPEKNLVNTGLHVGRVINENKLDFGRGDFLIRAVLGADQQAGHLVIGDEVEVGAIIQFHVRDAQTAKHDLLELINPIRQSDGALVFSCNGRGINLFGESDHDSRLIADLVKTEASAGMFCAGEIGPIGQRSFLHGFTASIAFFSD
;
A
#
# COMPACT_ATOMS: atom_id res chain seq x y z
N PHE A 1 -1.43 16.01 -0.82
CA PHE A 1 -2.39 16.83 -0.06
C PHE A 1 -1.95 16.93 1.40
N THR A 2 -2.16 18.11 2.01
CA THR A 2 -1.97 18.29 3.45
C THR A 2 -3.31 18.15 4.16
N VAL A 3 -3.39 17.37 5.22
CA VAL A 3 -4.56 17.25 6.09
C VAL A 3 -4.69 18.53 6.91
N THR A 4 -5.79 19.26 6.74
CA THR A 4 -6.01 20.54 7.42
C THR A 4 -7.05 20.46 8.52
N SER A 5 -7.87 19.38 8.55
CA SER A 5 -8.76 19.02 9.65
C SER A 5 -8.97 17.52 9.69
N SER A 6 -8.89 16.92 10.86
CA SER A 6 -9.13 15.49 11.09
C SER A 6 -9.58 15.21 12.51
N LYS A 7 -10.24 14.07 12.70
CA LYS A 7 -10.64 13.54 14.02
C LYS A 7 -10.51 12.02 14.02
N ALA A 8 -9.56 11.50 14.80
CA ALA A 8 -9.21 10.08 14.81
C ALA A 8 -8.92 9.59 13.38
N ASN A 9 -9.69 8.67 12.85
CA ASN A 9 -9.54 8.09 11.50
C ASN A 9 -10.40 8.79 10.42
N VAL A 10 -10.95 9.96 10.71
CA VAL A 10 -11.77 10.76 9.77
C VAL A 10 -10.95 11.93 9.27
N ILE A 11 -10.76 12.03 7.96
CA ILE A 11 -10.20 13.20 7.28
C ILE A 11 -11.36 14.12 6.90
N GLU A 12 -11.43 15.28 7.55
CA GLU A 12 -12.48 16.26 7.32
C GLU A 12 -12.12 17.20 6.17
N SER A 13 -10.87 17.68 6.12
CA SER A 13 -10.43 18.58 5.05
C SER A 13 -8.98 18.32 4.59
N LEU A 14 -8.76 18.57 3.30
CA LEU A 14 -7.48 18.52 2.61
C LEU A 14 -7.22 19.87 1.94
N GLY A 15 -6.14 20.57 2.35
CA GLY A 15 -5.83 21.89 1.82
C GLY A 15 -6.98 22.88 2.00
N ASN A 16 -7.62 22.89 3.18
CA ASN A 16 -8.76 23.75 3.55
C ASN A 16 -10.05 23.54 2.70
N GLN A 17 -10.20 22.39 2.05
CA GLN A 17 -11.44 22.01 1.35
C GLN A 17 -11.93 20.65 1.87
N PRO A 18 -13.24 20.35 1.80
CA PRO A 18 -13.77 19.06 2.21
C PRO A 18 -13.00 17.90 1.53
N ALA A 19 -12.62 16.89 2.31
CA ALA A 19 -11.77 15.81 1.84
C ALA A 19 -12.42 15.04 0.67
N LEU A 20 -13.73 14.82 0.74
CA LEU A 20 -14.49 14.15 -0.32
C LEU A 20 -14.53 14.99 -1.61
N SER A 21 -14.64 16.31 -1.51
CA SER A 21 -14.60 17.20 -2.68
C SER A 21 -13.25 17.09 -3.39
N ARG A 22 -12.14 17.09 -2.64
CA ARG A 22 -10.79 16.89 -3.22
C ARG A 22 -10.64 15.56 -3.93
N LEU A 23 -11.21 14.49 -3.36
CA LEU A 23 -11.22 13.19 -4.01
C LEU A 23 -12.05 13.21 -5.30
N GLN A 24 -13.21 13.86 -5.29
CA GLN A 24 -14.08 14.00 -6.47
C GLN A 24 -13.40 14.78 -7.59
N ASP A 25 -12.75 15.90 -7.26
CA ASP A 25 -12.00 16.71 -8.22
C ASP A 25 -10.88 15.86 -8.88
N LEU A 26 -10.12 15.11 -8.06
CA LEU A 26 -9.10 14.19 -8.56
C LEU A 26 -9.73 13.13 -9.48
N PHE A 27 -10.79 12.45 -9.02
CA PHE A 27 -11.47 11.40 -9.78
C PHE A 27 -11.96 11.90 -11.15
N ASN A 28 -12.50 13.12 -11.20
CA ASN A 28 -12.97 13.74 -12.45
C ASN A 28 -11.84 14.02 -13.45
N SER A 29 -10.60 14.19 -12.97
CA SER A 29 -9.41 14.41 -13.81
C SER A 29 -8.77 13.14 -14.34
N LEU A 30 -9.17 11.95 -13.82
CA LEU A 30 -8.60 10.67 -14.21
C LEU A 30 -9.14 10.17 -15.56
N SER A 31 -8.32 9.38 -16.24
CA SER A 31 -8.74 8.59 -17.41
C SER A 31 -9.67 7.44 -16.98
N GLU A 32 -10.45 6.90 -17.93
CA GLU A 32 -11.36 5.77 -17.64
C GLU A 32 -10.66 4.53 -17.06
N PRO A 33 -9.46 4.11 -17.55
CA PRO A 33 -8.72 3.02 -16.89
C PRO A 33 -8.35 3.32 -15.43
N GLU A 34 -7.93 4.54 -15.11
CA GLU A 34 -7.60 4.95 -13.74
C GLU A 34 -8.83 5.00 -12.83
N LYS A 35 -9.97 5.48 -13.34
CA LYS A 35 -11.25 5.45 -12.61
C LYS A 35 -11.66 4.02 -12.25
N ASN A 36 -11.46 3.07 -13.14
CA ASN A 36 -11.72 1.66 -12.88
C ASN A 36 -10.85 1.14 -11.73
N LEU A 37 -9.56 1.51 -11.65
CA LEU A 37 -8.70 1.15 -10.53
C LEU A 37 -9.18 1.76 -9.21
N VAL A 38 -9.61 3.01 -9.21
CA VAL A 38 -10.20 3.66 -8.02
C VAL A 38 -11.45 2.88 -7.55
N ASN A 39 -12.31 2.45 -8.46
CA ASN A 39 -13.52 1.69 -8.15
C ASN A 39 -13.22 0.29 -7.58
N THR A 40 -12.07 -0.29 -7.90
CA THR A 40 -11.66 -1.60 -7.37
C THR A 40 -11.03 -1.52 -5.98
N GLY A 41 -10.49 -0.35 -5.60
CA GLY A 41 -9.92 -0.19 -4.26
C GLY A 41 -9.11 1.09 -4.11
N LEU A 42 -9.71 2.08 -3.47
CA LEU A 42 -9.06 3.34 -3.13
C LEU A 42 -8.33 3.23 -1.79
N HIS A 43 -7.13 3.76 -1.75
CA HIS A 43 -6.28 3.82 -0.57
C HIS A 43 -5.78 5.26 -0.32
N VAL A 44 -5.36 5.51 0.89
CA VAL A 44 -4.61 6.71 1.27
C VAL A 44 -3.22 6.27 1.72
N GLY A 45 -2.20 6.86 1.15
CA GLY A 45 -0.82 6.75 1.61
C GLY A 45 -0.47 7.97 2.47
N ARG A 46 -0.09 7.74 3.73
CA ARG A 46 0.47 8.76 4.61
C ARG A 46 1.98 8.76 4.49
N VAL A 47 2.57 9.93 4.22
CA VAL A 47 4.03 10.10 4.19
C VAL A 47 4.61 9.84 5.57
N ILE A 48 5.70 9.07 5.65
CA ILE A 48 6.38 8.77 6.92
C ILE A 48 7.56 9.70 7.18
N ASN A 49 8.27 10.10 6.14
CA ASN A 49 9.37 11.07 6.26
C ASN A 49 9.04 12.33 5.47
N GLU A 50 8.45 13.31 6.13
CA GLU A 50 8.03 14.58 5.54
C GLU A 50 9.20 15.53 5.19
N ASN A 51 10.45 15.19 5.58
CA ASN A 51 11.64 15.98 5.23
C ASN A 51 12.14 15.73 3.81
N LYS A 52 11.56 14.78 3.07
CA LYS A 52 11.87 14.57 1.66
C LYS A 52 11.19 15.63 0.79
N LEU A 53 11.88 16.05 -0.27
CA LEU A 53 11.33 16.98 -1.26
C LEU A 53 10.40 16.27 -2.26
N ASP A 54 10.70 15.01 -2.58
CA ASP A 54 9.94 14.17 -3.49
C ASP A 54 9.60 12.84 -2.83
N PHE A 55 8.39 12.35 -3.07
CA PHE A 55 7.88 11.10 -2.53
C PHE A 55 7.69 10.07 -3.63
N GLY A 56 8.26 8.88 -3.41
CA GLY A 56 8.14 7.73 -4.29
C GLY A 56 7.60 6.49 -3.60
N ARG A 57 7.66 5.36 -4.28
CA ARG A 57 7.30 4.07 -3.68
C ARG A 57 8.13 3.83 -2.41
N GLY A 58 7.50 3.22 -1.40
CA GLY A 58 8.15 2.95 -0.12
C GLY A 58 8.21 4.12 0.86
N ASP A 59 7.71 5.31 0.50
CA ASP A 59 7.65 6.46 1.40
C ASP A 59 6.30 6.59 2.12
N PHE A 60 5.31 5.80 1.71
CA PHE A 60 3.95 5.92 2.19
C PHE A 60 3.51 4.71 3.03
N LEU A 61 2.87 5.00 4.15
CA LEU A 61 2.08 4.02 4.88
C LEU A 61 0.67 3.95 4.28
N ILE A 62 0.36 2.84 3.62
CA ILE A 62 -0.89 2.66 2.88
C ILE A 62 -2.02 2.20 3.80
N ARG A 63 -3.17 2.85 3.69
CA ARG A 63 -4.40 2.53 4.43
C ARG A 63 -5.61 2.51 3.49
N ALA A 64 -6.52 1.59 3.73
CA ALA A 64 -7.76 1.53 2.97
C ALA A 64 -8.63 2.76 3.26
N VAL A 65 -9.32 3.27 2.26
CA VAL A 65 -10.47 4.16 2.44
C VAL A 65 -11.67 3.27 2.79
N LEU A 66 -12.20 3.42 4.00
CA LEU A 66 -13.27 2.59 4.54
C LEU A 66 -14.66 3.11 4.16
N GLY A 67 -14.75 4.40 3.82
CA GLY A 67 -16.01 5.03 3.44
C GLY A 67 -15.91 6.54 3.36
N ALA A 68 -17.05 7.15 3.08
CA ALA A 68 -17.21 8.60 3.03
C ALA A 68 -18.54 9.03 3.62
N ASP A 69 -18.53 10.14 4.36
CA ASP A 69 -19.74 10.86 4.75
C ASP A 69 -20.06 11.89 3.68
N GLN A 70 -21.11 11.59 2.90
CA GLN A 70 -21.55 12.44 1.79
C GLN A 70 -22.11 13.81 2.25
N GLN A 71 -22.70 13.88 3.46
CA GLN A 71 -23.29 15.11 3.97
C GLN A 71 -22.23 16.04 4.55
N ALA A 72 -21.30 15.49 5.31
CA ALA A 72 -20.21 16.24 5.91
C ALA A 72 -19.03 16.46 4.94
N GLY A 73 -18.93 15.68 3.87
CA GLY A 73 -17.83 15.76 2.91
C GLY A 73 -16.53 15.14 3.44
N HIS A 74 -16.62 14.17 4.36
CA HIS A 74 -15.47 13.56 5.04
C HIS A 74 -15.10 12.20 4.44
N LEU A 75 -13.85 11.79 4.63
CA LEU A 75 -13.34 10.45 4.30
C LEU A 75 -12.98 9.70 5.59
N VAL A 76 -13.31 8.41 5.65
CA VAL A 76 -12.96 7.50 6.75
C VAL A 76 -11.88 6.56 6.26
N ILE A 77 -10.75 6.48 6.96
CA ILE A 77 -9.61 5.62 6.60
C ILE A 77 -9.31 4.58 7.68
N GLY A 78 -8.47 3.59 7.36
CA GLY A 78 -8.12 2.48 8.26
C GLY A 78 -7.01 2.79 9.27
N ASP A 79 -6.77 4.06 9.62
CA ASP A 79 -5.78 4.48 10.60
C ASP A 79 -6.10 5.88 11.13
N GLU A 80 -5.54 6.25 12.28
CA GLU A 80 -5.58 7.62 12.76
C GLU A 80 -4.70 8.54 11.89
N VAL A 81 -5.16 9.76 11.68
CA VAL A 81 -4.45 10.77 10.90
C VAL A 81 -4.49 12.12 11.59
N GLU A 82 -3.32 12.73 11.73
CA GLU A 82 -3.15 14.01 12.40
C GLU A 82 -3.26 15.17 11.41
N VAL A 83 -3.69 16.33 11.91
CA VAL A 83 -3.61 17.59 11.16
C VAL A 83 -2.14 17.90 10.87
N GLY A 84 -1.85 18.32 9.64
CA GLY A 84 -0.50 18.56 9.13
C GLY A 84 0.07 17.38 8.35
N ALA A 85 -0.44 16.16 8.52
CA ALA A 85 0.03 14.99 7.78
C ALA A 85 -0.08 15.19 6.26
N ILE A 86 0.93 14.72 5.53
CA ILE A 86 0.93 14.71 4.06
C ILE A 86 0.40 13.37 3.59
N ILE A 87 -0.61 13.40 2.75
CA ILE A 87 -1.22 12.20 2.16
C ILE A 87 -1.26 12.26 0.63
N GLN A 88 -1.36 11.06 0.04
CA GLN A 88 -1.62 10.87 -1.38
C GLN A 88 -2.69 9.78 -1.55
N PHE A 89 -3.56 9.93 -2.55
CA PHE A 89 -4.47 8.85 -2.94
C PHE A 89 -3.74 7.82 -3.79
N HIS A 90 -4.00 6.56 -3.53
CA HIS A 90 -3.39 5.42 -4.19
C HIS A 90 -4.45 4.43 -4.67
N VAL A 91 -4.12 3.73 -5.74
CA VAL A 91 -4.85 2.57 -6.23
C VAL A 91 -3.94 1.36 -6.23
N ARG A 92 -4.53 0.17 -6.23
CA ARG A 92 -3.80 -1.09 -6.34
C ARG A 92 -4.02 -1.70 -7.71
N ASP A 93 -2.93 -2.13 -8.32
CA ASP A 93 -2.97 -2.96 -9.51
C ASP A 93 -1.93 -4.11 -9.43
N ALA A 94 -2.22 -5.20 -10.15
CA ALA A 94 -1.40 -6.40 -10.12
C ALA A 94 -0.01 -6.17 -10.72
N GLN A 95 0.10 -5.36 -11.78
CA GLN A 95 1.38 -5.14 -12.46
C GLN A 95 2.34 -4.34 -11.60
N THR A 96 1.85 -3.26 -10.97
CA THR A 96 2.65 -2.46 -10.04
C THR A 96 3.08 -3.29 -8.84
N ALA A 97 2.17 -4.10 -8.25
CA ALA A 97 2.49 -4.96 -7.12
C ALA A 97 3.51 -6.06 -7.46
N LYS A 98 3.46 -6.60 -8.68
CA LYS A 98 4.45 -7.54 -9.20
C LYS A 98 5.80 -6.86 -9.41
N HIS A 99 5.81 -5.69 -10.03
CA HIS A 99 7.05 -4.95 -10.30
C HIS A 99 7.77 -4.55 -9.02
N ASP A 100 7.02 -4.09 -8.02
CA ASP A 100 7.54 -3.75 -6.69
C ASP A 100 8.21 -4.96 -6.01
N LEU A 101 7.57 -6.12 -6.04
CA LEU A 101 8.16 -7.35 -5.54
C LEU A 101 9.44 -7.74 -6.29
N LEU A 102 9.43 -7.64 -7.63
CA LEU A 102 10.60 -7.94 -8.47
C LEU A 102 11.78 -7.00 -8.15
N GLU A 103 11.55 -5.72 -7.98
CA GLU A 103 12.59 -4.75 -7.59
C GLU A 103 13.20 -5.09 -6.23
N LEU A 104 12.36 -5.46 -5.25
CA LEU A 104 12.80 -5.81 -3.89
C LEU A 104 13.63 -7.10 -3.83
N ILE A 105 13.27 -8.14 -4.59
CA ILE A 105 13.96 -9.43 -4.56
C ILE A 105 15.14 -9.52 -5.56
N ASN A 106 15.19 -8.65 -6.57
CA ASN A 106 16.24 -8.69 -7.60
C ASN A 106 17.68 -8.61 -7.07
N PRO A 107 18.00 -7.89 -5.99
CA PRO A 107 19.33 -7.89 -5.39
C PRO A 107 19.72 -9.24 -4.76
N ILE A 108 18.73 -10.08 -4.40
CA ILE A 108 18.93 -11.34 -3.70
C ILE A 108 19.09 -12.42 -4.75
N ARG A 109 20.30 -12.99 -4.87
CA ARG A 109 20.62 -13.96 -5.91
C ARG A 109 20.41 -15.41 -5.49
N GLN A 110 20.61 -15.69 -4.21
CA GLN A 110 20.51 -17.00 -3.61
C GLN A 110 20.14 -16.88 -2.14
N SER A 111 19.44 -17.86 -1.63
CA SER A 111 19.11 -17.98 -0.21
C SER A 111 18.94 -19.45 0.15
N ASP A 112 19.40 -19.85 1.33
CA ASP A 112 19.22 -21.21 1.84
C ASP A 112 17.79 -21.47 2.28
N GLY A 113 17.04 -20.41 2.59
CA GLY A 113 15.63 -20.49 2.93
C GLY A 113 14.91 -19.17 2.85
N ALA A 114 13.59 -19.22 2.74
CA ALA A 114 12.73 -18.03 2.77
C ALA A 114 11.46 -18.26 3.60
N LEU A 115 11.07 -17.26 4.39
CA LEU A 115 9.74 -17.18 5.00
C LEU A 115 8.95 -16.07 4.32
N VAL A 116 7.75 -16.41 3.83
CA VAL A 116 6.90 -15.50 3.05
C VAL A 116 5.58 -15.27 3.78
N PHE A 117 5.34 -14.05 4.22
CA PHE A 117 4.10 -13.61 4.84
C PHE A 117 3.40 -12.66 3.86
N SER A 118 2.40 -13.15 3.14
CA SER A 118 1.70 -12.41 2.10
C SER A 118 0.31 -12.02 2.56
N CYS A 119 -0.11 -10.80 2.26
CA CYS A 119 -1.45 -10.34 2.61
C CYS A 119 -2.54 -11.19 1.95
N ASN A 120 -3.63 -11.47 2.68
CA ASN A 120 -4.83 -12.10 2.13
C ASN A 120 -5.41 -11.37 0.91
N GLY A 121 -5.14 -10.08 0.77
CA GLY A 121 -5.51 -9.28 -0.38
C GLY A 121 -4.61 -9.47 -1.61
N ARG A 122 -3.50 -10.20 -1.52
CA ARG A 122 -2.64 -10.62 -2.65
C ARG A 122 -3.19 -11.94 -3.22
N GLY A 123 -2.41 -12.72 -3.91
CA GLY A 123 -2.86 -13.98 -4.46
C GLY A 123 -3.92 -13.82 -5.56
N ILE A 124 -4.86 -14.76 -5.65
CA ILE A 124 -5.80 -14.87 -6.76
C ILE A 124 -6.70 -13.63 -6.94
N ASN A 125 -7.03 -12.94 -5.86
CA ASN A 125 -7.88 -11.74 -5.92
C ASN A 125 -7.19 -10.54 -6.57
N LEU A 126 -5.85 -10.46 -6.48
CA LEU A 126 -5.07 -9.39 -7.09
C LEU A 126 -4.47 -9.82 -8.43
N PHE A 127 -3.86 -11.00 -8.49
CA PHE A 127 -3.07 -11.43 -9.63
C PHE A 127 -3.84 -12.31 -10.61
N GLY A 128 -5.04 -12.79 -10.25
CA GLY A 128 -5.82 -13.74 -11.06
C GLY A 128 -5.26 -15.17 -11.05
N GLU A 129 -4.18 -15.42 -10.30
CA GLU A 129 -3.51 -16.72 -10.17
C GLU A 129 -3.12 -17.01 -8.73
N SER A 130 -3.05 -18.30 -8.37
CA SER A 130 -2.53 -18.74 -7.07
C SER A 130 -1.01 -18.69 -7.05
N ASP A 131 -0.45 -18.60 -5.83
CA ASP A 131 0.98 -18.76 -5.57
C ASP A 131 1.91 -17.76 -6.29
N HIS A 132 1.37 -16.63 -6.76
CA HIS A 132 2.13 -15.63 -7.52
C HIS A 132 3.43 -15.21 -6.82
N ASP A 133 3.36 -14.78 -5.55
CA ASP A 133 4.52 -14.26 -4.83
C ASP A 133 5.55 -15.38 -4.58
N SER A 134 5.10 -16.56 -4.15
CA SER A 134 5.99 -17.70 -3.88
C SER A 134 6.66 -18.25 -5.13
N ARG A 135 5.97 -18.27 -6.27
CA ARG A 135 6.59 -18.63 -7.56
C ARG A 135 7.66 -17.64 -7.97
N LEU A 136 7.38 -16.33 -7.91
CA LEU A 136 8.38 -15.32 -8.24
C LEU A 136 9.64 -15.45 -7.38
N ILE A 137 9.48 -15.72 -6.09
CA ILE A 137 10.60 -15.91 -5.17
C ILE A 137 11.39 -17.18 -5.57
N ALA A 138 10.71 -18.30 -5.79
CA ALA A 138 11.36 -19.56 -6.17
C ALA A 138 12.12 -19.45 -7.49
N ASP A 139 11.55 -18.74 -8.48
CA ASP A 139 12.14 -18.59 -9.81
C ASP A 139 13.38 -17.67 -9.81
N LEU A 140 13.39 -16.63 -8.98
CA LEU A 140 14.39 -15.57 -9.06
C LEU A 140 15.48 -15.67 -8.00
N VAL A 141 15.15 -16.16 -6.80
CA VAL A 141 16.09 -16.16 -5.66
C VAL A 141 16.82 -17.49 -5.51
N LYS A 142 16.53 -18.53 -6.28
CA LYS A 142 17.15 -19.86 -6.16
C LYS A 142 17.19 -20.34 -4.70
N THR A 143 16.06 -20.28 -4.02
CA THR A 143 15.95 -20.79 -2.64
C THR A 143 15.67 -22.29 -2.64
N GLU A 144 16.35 -23.04 -1.78
CA GLU A 144 16.16 -24.49 -1.64
C GLU A 144 14.92 -24.83 -0.83
N ALA A 145 14.53 -23.96 0.10
CA ALA A 145 13.38 -24.15 0.97
C ALA A 145 12.59 -22.84 1.17
N SER A 146 11.29 -22.92 1.03
CA SER A 146 10.42 -21.79 1.36
C SER A 146 9.17 -22.28 2.10
N ALA A 147 8.75 -21.49 3.07
CA ALA A 147 7.50 -21.68 3.79
C ALA A 147 6.83 -20.33 4.01
N GLY A 148 5.53 -20.33 4.28
CA GLY A 148 4.84 -19.08 4.53
C GLY A 148 3.36 -19.27 4.72
N MET A 149 2.65 -18.14 4.83
CA MET A 149 1.20 -18.14 4.96
C MET A 149 0.62 -16.81 4.50
N PHE A 150 -0.67 -16.81 4.23
CA PHE A 150 -1.44 -15.58 4.06
C PHE A 150 -1.77 -14.95 5.43
N CYS A 151 -1.64 -13.63 5.50
CA CYS A 151 -1.82 -12.83 6.72
C CYS A 151 -2.90 -11.76 6.52
N ALA A 152 -3.50 -11.33 7.63
CA ALA A 152 -4.41 -10.18 7.66
C ALA A 152 -3.68 -8.85 7.85
N GLY A 153 -2.37 -8.90 8.06
CA GLY A 153 -1.46 -7.75 8.16
C GLY A 153 -0.03 -8.23 8.28
N GLU A 154 0.88 -7.48 7.74
CA GLU A 154 2.30 -7.78 7.65
C GLU A 154 3.12 -6.70 8.35
N ILE A 155 4.20 -7.08 9.03
CA ILE A 155 5.13 -6.14 9.64
C ILE A 155 6.32 -5.95 8.70
N GLY A 156 6.60 -4.69 8.37
CA GLY A 156 7.71 -4.33 7.51
C GLY A 156 8.14 -2.88 7.69
N PRO A 157 9.34 -2.52 7.19
CA PRO A 157 9.88 -1.18 7.33
C PRO A 157 9.32 -0.19 6.31
N ILE A 158 9.22 1.08 6.73
CA ILE A 158 9.23 2.26 5.87
C ILE A 158 10.39 3.13 6.37
N GLY A 159 11.42 3.25 5.57
CA GLY A 159 12.67 3.87 6.02
C GLY A 159 13.28 3.09 7.20
N GLN A 160 13.44 3.76 8.36
CA GLN A 160 14.05 3.17 9.56
C GLN A 160 13.02 2.69 10.61
N ARG A 161 11.74 2.73 10.31
CA ARG A 161 10.67 2.36 11.25
C ARG A 161 9.84 1.23 10.70
N SER A 162 9.46 0.27 11.55
CA SER A 162 8.54 -0.81 11.19
C SER A 162 7.10 -0.41 11.47
N PHE A 163 6.22 -0.85 10.58
CA PHE A 163 4.78 -0.61 10.65
C PHE A 163 4.01 -1.90 10.39
N LEU A 164 2.77 -1.93 10.84
CA LEU A 164 1.81 -2.91 10.37
C LEU A 164 1.28 -2.44 9.01
N HIS A 165 1.46 -3.28 8.01
CA HIS A 165 0.99 -3.04 6.65
C HIS A 165 -0.26 -3.87 6.34
N GLY A 166 -0.99 -3.48 5.31
CA GLY A 166 -1.93 -4.30 4.59
C GLY A 166 -1.56 -4.33 3.11
N PHE A 167 -1.95 -5.40 2.42
CA PHE A 167 -1.74 -5.58 0.98
C PHE A 167 -0.28 -5.72 0.53
N THR A 168 0.62 -6.08 1.43
CA THR A 168 2.05 -6.25 1.17
C THR A 168 2.46 -7.72 1.22
N ALA A 169 3.73 -7.99 0.94
CA ALA A 169 4.40 -9.23 1.28
C ALA A 169 5.63 -8.89 2.13
N SER A 170 5.75 -9.50 3.30
CA SER A 170 6.93 -9.43 4.15
C SER A 170 7.71 -10.73 4.01
N ILE A 171 8.98 -10.64 3.64
CA ILE A 171 9.80 -11.80 3.28
C ILE A 171 11.10 -11.75 4.06
N ALA A 172 11.42 -12.83 4.74
CA ALA A 172 12.72 -13.03 5.36
C ALA A 172 13.53 -14.08 4.57
N PHE A 173 14.70 -13.70 4.12
CA PHE A 173 15.65 -14.59 3.47
C PHE A 173 16.75 -14.97 4.46
N PHE A 174 17.17 -16.23 4.42
CA PHE A 174 18.21 -16.80 5.27
C PHE A 174 19.38 -17.24 4.41
N SER A 175 20.59 -16.87 4.79
CA SER A 175 21.85 -17.32 4.18
C SER A 175 22.90 -17.46 5.26
N ASP A 176 23.79 -18.45 5.13
CA ASP A 176 24.96 -18.63 5.97
C ASP A 176 25.96 -17.45 5.83
#